data_3a6b168e74f7697f269a05c911081b41
#
_entry.id   3a6b168e74f7697f269a05c911081b41
#
_cell.length_a   1.000
_cell.length_b   1.000
_cell.length_c   1.000
_cell.angle_alpha   90.00
_cell.angle_beta   90.00
_cell.angle_gamma   90.00
#
_symmetry.space_group_name_H-M   'P 1'
#
loop_
_entity.id
_entity.type
_entity.pdbx_description
1 polymer ?
#
loop_
_entity_poly.entity_id
_entity_poly.type
_entity_poly.pdbx_seq_one_letter_code
_entity_poly.pdbx_strand_id
1 'polypeptide(L)'
;MLFQLFTFPENVTLAGTDGQAELFMEFLENEGCEELYRYDHRAWRQYAAITKNSYGIGTAFYIGTLVPETVLKEILSNAAQCADIELCEESYPLIVRKGFNQYGKKLTYVLNFSEKEETYTLKENAQDLLSGVRFEKGQTVRLEETGVLILESE
;
A
#
# COMPACT_ATOMS: atom_id res chain seq x y z
N MET A 1 -20.88 16.22 13.10
CA MET A 1 -20.47 14.83 12.88
C MET A 1 -21.50 13.93 13.55
N LEU A 2 -22.43 13.37 12.77
CA LEU A 2 -23.50 12.51 13.31
C LEU A 2 -23.05 11.06 13.12
N PHE A 3 -22.72 10.39 14.22
CA PHE A 3 -22.57 8.94 14.25
C PHE A 3 -23.96 8.30 14.31
N GLN A 4 -24.40 7.71 13.24
CA GLN A 4 -25.58 6.88 13.24
C GLN A 4 -25.18 5.45 12.87
N LEU A 5 -25.08 4.58 13.88
CA LEU A 5 -24.98 3.14 13.70
C LEU A 5 -26.32 2.63 13.18
N PHE A 6 -26.41 2.40 11.88
CA PHE A 6 -27.53 1.69 11.29
C PHE A 6 -27.19 0.20 11.12
N THR A 7 -28.22 -0.64 11.22
CA THR A 7 -28.16 -1.98 10.65
C THR A 7 -27.85 -1.80 9.17
N PHE A 8 -26.74 -2.34 8.73
CA PHE A 8 -26.19 -2.10 7.41
C PHE A 8 -27.20 -2.54 6.35
N PRO A 9 -27.64 -1.71 5.43
CA PRO A 9 -28.40 -2.17 4.30
C PRO A 9 -27.48 -3.01 3.40
N GLU A 10 -27.96 -4.18 3.01
CA GLU A 10 -27.28 -5.03 2.05
C GLU A 10 -27.04 -4.25 0.74
N ASN A 11 -25.83 -4.36 0.17
CA ASN A 11 -25.47 -3.90 -1.17
C ASN A 11 -25.31 -2.37 -1.35
N VAL A 12 -24.68 -1.68 -0.43
CA VAL A 12 -24.21 -0.31 -0.70
C VAL A 12 -22.82 -0.38 -1.35
N THR A 13 -22.73 0.07 -2.60
CA THR A 13 -21.48 0.13 -3.34
C THR A 13 -20.85 1.52 -3.28
N LEU A 14 -19.59 1.59 -3.63
CA LEU A 14 -18.88 2.84 -3.86
C LEU A 14 -18.97 3.19 -5.35
N ALA A 15 -19.39 4.40 -5.66
CA ALA A 15 -19.58 4.84 -7.04
C ALA A 15 -18.29 4.67 -7.87
N GLY A 16 -18.45 4.04 -9.05
CA GLY A 16 -17.34 3.80 -9.97
C GLY A 16 -16.48 2.58 -9.65
N THR A 17 -16.86 1.76 -8.67
CA THR A 17 -16.16 0.51 -8.32
C THR A 17 -17.14 -0.63 -8.10
N ASP A 18 -16.63 -1.87 -8.11
CA ASP A 18 -17.39 -3.06 -7.64
C ASP A 18 -17.28 -3.20 -6.10
N GLY A 19 -16.67 -2.22 -5.44
CA GLY A 19 -16.43 -2.22 -4.01
C GLY A 19 -17.69 -1.96 -3.20
N GLN A 20 -17.96 -2.83 -2.22
CA GLN A 20 -19.05 -2.63 -1.27
C GLN A 20 -18.53 -1.92 -0.02
N ALA A 21 -19.37 -1.04 0.52
CA ALA A 21 -19.16 -0.51 1.86
C ALA A 21 -19.60 -1.59 2.87
N GLU A 22 -18.78 -1.86 3.90
CA GLU A 22 -19.04 -2.94 4.85
C GLU A 22 -18.99 -2.45 6.29
N LEU A 23 -19.64 -3.19 7.18
CA LEU A 23 -19.69 -3.05 8.64
C LEU A 23 -20.25 -1.73 9.17
N PHE A 24 -19.84 -0.60 8.68
CA PHE A 24 -20.30 0.73 9.12
C PHE A 24 -20.27 1.72 7.96
N MET A 25 -21.05 2.79 8.09
CA MET A 25 -21.06 3.92 7.16
C MET A 25 -21.05 5.21 7.96
N GLU A 26 -20.14 6.11 7.62
CA GLU A 26 -20.18 7.50 8.08
C GLU A 26 -20.61 8.39 6.91
N PHE A 27 -21.53 9.26 7.16
CA PHE A 27 -22.00 10.21 6.15
C PHE A 27 -21.17 11.48 6.22
N LEU A 28 -20.20 11.56 5.29
CA LEU A 28 -19.29 12.69 5.25
C LEU A 28 -19.89 13.81 4.40
N GLU A 29 -20.13 14.96 5.03
CA GLU A 29 -20.47 16.19 4.32
C GLU A 29 -19.19 16.86 3.83
N ASN A 30 -19.19 17.24 2.55
CA ASN A 30 -18.02 17.87 1.95
C ASN A 30 -17.99 19.37 2.27
N GLU A 31 -17.04 19.78 3.09
CA GLU A 31 -16.75 21.17 3.42
C GLU A 31 -15.49 21.70 2.71
N GLY A 32 -15.26 21.29 1.45
CA GLY A 32 -14.15 21.75 0.63
C GLY A 32 -12.95 20.80 0.51
N CYS A 33 -13.13 19.53 0.91
CA CYS A 33 -12.16 18.48 0.65
C CYS A 33 -12.40 17.82 -0.73
N GLU A 34 -11.38 17.10 -1.24
CA GLU A 34 -11.50 16.25 -2.41
C GLU A 34 -12.26 14.96 -2.04
N GLU A 35 -13.34 14.66 -2.75
CA GLU A 35 -14.07 13.42 -2.58
C GLU A 35 -13.46 12.35 -3.51
N LEU A 36 -12.88 11.31 -2.93
CA LEU A 36 -12.33 10.19 -3.69
C LEU A 36 -13.42 9.20 -4.07
N TYR A 37 -14.33 8.90 -3.13
CA TYR A 37 -15.44 7.97 -3.33
C TYR A 37 -16.71 8.46 -2.65
N ARG A 38 -17.85 8.17 -3.29
CA ARG A 38 -19.19 8.39 -2.76
C ARG A 38 -19.95 7.09 -2.63
N TYR A 39 -20.98 7.07 -1.81
CA TYR A 39 -21.90 5.94 -1.78
C TYR A 39 -22.79 5.92 -3.04
N ASP A 40 -22.85 4.80 -3.73
CA ASP A 40 -23.78 4.57 -4.83
C ASP A 40 -25.10 4.00 -4.29
N HIS A 41 -25.87 4.87 -3.67
CA HIS A 41 -27.15 4.51 -3.11
C HIS A 41 -28.15 5.68 -3.24
N ARG A 42 -29.40 5.38 -3.59
CA ARG A 42 -30.44 6.39 -3.87
C ARG A 42 -30.59 7.43 -2.75
N ALA A 43 -30.51 7.01 -1.50
CA ALA A 43 -30.72 7.87 -0.33
C ALA A 43 -29.43 8.54 0.17
N TRP A 44 -28.24 8.02 -0.18
CA TRP A 44 -26.97 8.45 0.44
C TRP A 44 -25.91 8.93 -0.54
N ARG A 45 -26.22 8.98 -1.84
CA ARG A 45 -25.29 9.44 -2.88
C ARG A 45 -24.79 10.88 -2.71
N GLN A 46 -25.44 11.69 -1.86
CA GLN A 46 -24.97 13.03 -1.53
C GLN A 46 -23.80 13.04 -0.55
N TYR A 47 -23.54 11.93 0.13
CA TYR A 47 -22.46 11.82 1.11
C TYR A 47 -21.22 11.19 0.51
N ALA A 48 -20.06 11.74 0.84
CA ALA A 48 -18.79 11.09 0.55
C ALA A 48 -18.57 9.89 1.49
N ALA A 49 -17.94 8.86 0.97
CA ALA A 49 -17.48 7.69 1.72
C ALA A 49 -16.00 7.81 2.08
N ILE A 50 -15.21 8.41 1.18
CA ILE A 50 -13.78 8.57 1.35
C ILE A 50 -13.38 9.95 0.85
N THR A 51 -12.60 10.65 1.66
CA THR A 51 -12.14 12.01 1.34
C THR A 51 -10.64 12.14 1.50
N LYS A 52 -10.09 13.13 0.78
CA LYS A 52 -8.71 13.56 0.85
C LYS A 52 -8.67 15.07 1.08
N ASN A 53 -7.85 15.51 2.00
CA ASN A 53 -7.71 16.93 2.30
C ASN A 53 -6.26 17.32 2.51
N SER A 54 -5.89 18.53 2.05
CA SER A 54 -4.57 19.09 2.33
C SER A 54 -4.61 19.80 3.69
N TYR A 55 -3.63 19.47 4.54
CA TYR A 55 -3.48 20.11 5.85
C TYR A 55 -2.02 20.50 6.09
N GLY A 56 -1.75 21.78 6.14
CA GLY A 56 -0.39 22.29 6.20
C GLY A 56 0.42 21.86 4.98
N ILE A 57 1.54 21.18 5.22
CA ILE A 57 2.38 20.59 4.17
C ILE A 57 2.03 19.13 3.86
N GLY A 58 1.07 18.57 4.55
CA GLY A 58 0.69 17.16 4.45
C GLY A 58 -0.68 16.94 3.79
N THR A 59 -1.01 15.68 3.62
CA THR A 59 -2.30 15.22 3.09
C THR A 59 -2.94 14.25 4.08
N ALA A 60 -4.23 14.45 4.37
CA ALA A 60 -5.02 13.57 5.21
C ALA A 60 -6.04 12.81 4.35
N PHE A 61 -6.15 11.52 4.58
CA PHE A 61 -7.18 10.66 3.99
C PHE A 61 -8.14 10.22 5.10
N TYR A 62 -9.43 10.27 4.82
CA TYR A 62 -10.44 9.80 5.74
C TYR A 62 -11.31 8.74 5.06
N ILE A 63 -11.42 7.58 5.69
CA ILE A 63 -12.18 6.43 5.19
C ILE A 63 -13.36 6.20 6.12
N GLY A 64 -14.56 6.53 5.65
CA GLY A 64 -15.81 6.51 6.43
C GLY A 64 -16.58 5.19 6.38
N THR A 65 -15.97 4.13 5.87
CA THR A 65 -16.54 2.77 5.83
C THR A 65 -15.44 1.73 5.72
N LEU A 66 -15.72 0.49 6.06
CA LEU A 66 -14.81 -0.60 5.68
C LEU A 66 -14.92 -0.83 4.17
N VAL A 67 -13.79 -0.86 3.49
CA VAL A 67 -13.70 -0.97 2.03
C VAL A 67 -12.98 -2.26 1.61
N PRO A 68 -13.25 -2.77 0.40
CA PRO A 68 -12.51 -3.88 -0.17
C PRO A 68 -11.00 -3.60 -0.26
N GLU A 69 -10.23 -4.67 -0.23
CA GLU A 69 -8.76 -4.61 -0.30
C GLU A 69 -8.25 -3.83 -1.53
N THR A 70 -8.94 -3.94 -2.66
CA THR A 70 -8.59 -3.23 -3.90
C THR A 70 -8.66 -1.72 -3.75
N VAL A 71 -9.75 -1.22 -3.15
CA VAL A 71 -9.95 0.20 -2.87
C VAL A 71 -8.97 0.68 -1.80
N LEU A 72 -8.76 -0.13 -0.75
CA LEU A 72 -7.79 0.20 0.30
C LEU A 72 -6.36 0.31 -0.25
N LYS A 73 -5.95 -0.62 -1.12
CA LYS A 73 -4.65 -0.58 -1.80
C LYS A 73 -4.47 0.69 -2.63
N GLU A 74 -5.49 1.11 -3.35
CA GLU A 74 -5.46 2.35 -4.15
C GLU A 74 -5.27 3.59 -3.25
N ILE A 75 -6.03 3.68 -2.15
CA ILE A 75 -5.90 4.79 -1.19
C ILE A 75 -4.52 4.81 -0.56
N LEU A 76 -4.01 3.64 -0.11
CA LEU A 76 -2.69 3.54 0.51
C LEU A 76 -1.58 3.87 -0.49
N SER A 77 -1.71 3.46 -1.76
CA SER A 77 -0.77 3.82 -2.82
C SER A 77 -0.76 5.33 -3.07
N ASN A 78 -1.92 5.96 -3.10
CA ASN A 78 -2.05 7.41 -3.24
C ASN A 78 -1.43 8.14 -2.03
N ALA A 79 -1.67 7.63 -0.81
CA ALA A 79 -1.10 8.19 0.41
C ALA A 79 0.43 8.07 0.44
N ALA A 80 0.99 6.92 0.03
CA ALA A 80 2.43 6.71 -0.09
C ALA A 80 3.06 7.66 -1.11
N GLN A 81 2.40 7.83 -2.25
CA GLN A 81 2.85 8.77 -3.30
C GLN A 81 2.84 10.23 -2.79
N CYS A 82 1.81 10.65 -2.05
CA CYS A 82 1.76 11.97 -1.44
C CYS A 82 2.88 12.19 -0.41
N ALA A 83 3.37 11.11 0.21
CA ALA A 83 4.45 11.14 1.20
C ALA A 83 5.85 10.86 0.60
N ASP A 84 5.96 10.75 -0.73
CA ASP A 84 7.19 10.38 -1.44
C ASP A 84 7.80 9.05 -0.94
N ILE A 85 6.93 8.10 -0.61
CA ILE A 85 7.32 6.76 -0.17
C ILE A 85 7.33 5.81 -1.36
N GLU A 86 8.49 5.24 -1.66
CA GLU A 86 8.64 4.19 -2.67
C GLU A 86 7.96 2.89 -2.20
N LEU A 87 6.95 2.44 -2.95
CA LEU A 87 6.30 1.16 -2.68
C LEU A 87 7.14 0.01 -3.24
N CYS A 88 7.24 -1.08 -2.49
CA CYS A 88 7.80 -2.33 -2.99
C CYS A 88 6.80 -3.01 -3.92
N GLU A 89 7.28 -3.39 -5.11
CA GLU A 89 6.49 -4.15 -6.11
C GLU A 89 6.42 -5.64 -5.78
N GLU A 90 7.41 -6.13 -5.03
CA GLU A 90 7.51 -7.52 -4.64
C GLU A 90 6.43 -7.86 -3.59
N SER A 91 5.76 -8.97 -3.83
CA SER A 91 4.72 -9.51 -2.96
C SER A 91 5.14 -10.87 -2.38
N TYR A 92 4.43 -11.30 -1.34
CA TYR A 92 4.59 -12.64 -0.80
C TYR A 92 4.67 -13.72 -1.92
N PRO A 93 5.60 -14.68 -1.86
CA PRO A 93 6.41 -15.03 -0.69
C PRO A 93 7.73 -14.24 -0.51
N LEU A 94 8.11 -13.37 -1.44
CA LEU A 94 9.26 -12.51 -1.26
C LEU A 94 8.89 -11.27 -0.45
N ILE A 95 9.62 -11.04 0.63
CA ILE A 95 9.50 -9.81 1.42
C ILE A 95 10.76 -8.99 1.22
N VAL A 96 10.60 -7.80 0.65
CA VAL A 96 11.70 -6.86 0.45
C VAL A 96 11.59 -5.72 1.47
N ARG A 97 12.72 -5.40 2.11
CA ARG A 97 12.84 -4.26 3.03
C ARG A 97 14.06 -3.44 2.67
N LYS A 98 13.92 -2.13 2.69
CA LYS A 98 14.99 -1.19 2.39
C LYS A 98 15.33 -0.35 3.62
N GLY A 99 16.60 0.02 3.76
CA GLY A 99 17.06 0.87 4.86
C GLY A 99 18.48 1.37 4.59
N PHE A 100 19.05 2.04 5.58
CA PHE A 100 20.43 2.52 5.52
C PHE A 100 21.21 1.98 6.73
N ASN A 101 22.48 1.64 6.49
CA ASN A 101 23.37 1.29 7.58
C ASN A 101 23.92 2.57 8.27
N GLN A 102 24.68 2.38 9.35
CA GLN A 102 25.29 3.49 10.10
C GLN A 102 26.26 4.36 9.28
N TYR A 103 26.69 3.88 8.13
CA TYR A 103 27.57 4.60 7.20
C TYR A 103 26.81 5.29 6.07
N GLY A 104 25.47 5.29 6.11
CA GLY A 104 24.61 5.88 5.10
C GLY A 104 24.48 5.10 3.81
N LYS A 105 24.99 3.86 3.76
CA LYS A 105 24.84 3.00 2.60
C LYS A 105 23.47 2.35 2.58
N LYS A 106 22.86 2.29 1.41
CA LYS A 106 21.56 1.68 1.20
C LYS A 106 21.66 0.16 1.29
N LEU A 107 20.79 -0.43 2.08
CA LEU A 107 20.63 -1.88 2.22
C LEU A 107 19.27 -2.33 1.71
N THR A 108 19.26 -3.44 1.00
CA THR A 108 18.04 -4.14 0.59
C THR A 108 18.08 -5.57 1.13
N TYR A 109 17.12 -5.88 1.98
CA TYR A 109 16.91 -7.22 2.51
C TYR A 109 15.86 -7.91 1.64
N VAL A 110 16.20 -9.08 1.08
CA VAL A 110 15.26 -9.92 0.33
C VAL A 110 15.12 -11.23 1.07
N LEU A 111 13.91 -11.55 1.49
CA LEU A 111 13.58 -12.68 2.34
C LEU A 111 12.59 -13.58 1.59
N ASN A 112 12.94 -14.84 1.40
CA ASN A 112 12.03 -15.84 0.86
C ASN A 112 11.25 -16.51 2.00
N PHE A 113 9.95 -16.26 2.09
CA PHE A 113 9.06 -16.86 3.10
C PHE A 113 8.30 -18.09 2.58
N SER A 114 8.80 -18.72 1.54
CA SER A 114 8.23 -19.98 1.01
C SER A 114 9.11 -21.18 1.29
N GLU A 115 8.52 -22.35 1.17
CA GLU A 115 9.20 -23.66 1.18
C GLU A 115 9.70 -24.06 -0.23
N LYS A 116 9.88 -23.09 -1.12
CA LYS A 116 10.32 -23.29 -2.51
C LYS A 116 11.38 -22.25 -2.88
N GLU A 117 12.14 -22.61 -3.91
CA GLU A 117 13.05 -21.66 -4.54
C GLU A 117 12.25 -20.52 -5.18
N GLU A 118 12.66 -19.29 -4.93
CA GLU A 118 12.12 -18.07 -5.51
C GLU A 118 13.21 -17.30 -6.27
N THR A 119 12.81 -16.33 -7.10
CA THR A 119 13.74 -15.53 -7.86
C THR A 119 13.56 -14.04 -7.57
N TYR A 120 14.66 -13.32 -7.41
CA TYR A 120 14.68 -11.88 -7.24
C TYR A 120 15.50 -11.22 -8.33
N THR A 121 14.96 -10.19 -8.99
CA THR A 121 15.70 -9.41 -10.00
C THR A 121 16.19 -8.10 -9.38
N LEU A 122 17.51 -7.89 -9.45
CA LEU A 122 18.14 -6.72 -8.86
C LEU A 122 17.72 -5.42 -9.53
N LYS A 123 17.34 -4.43 -8.72
CA LYS A 123 16.94 -3.09 -9.19
C LYS A 123 18.14 -2.16 -9.41
N GLU A 124 19.27 -2.45 -8.81
CA GLU A 124 20.53 -1.68 -8.86
C GLU A 124 21.73 -2.60 -8.68
N ASN A 125 22.96 -2.12 -8.98
CA ASN A 125 24.17 -2.86 -8.69
C ASN A 125 24.35 -2.99 -7.18
N ALA A 126 24.68 -4.18 -6.70
CA ALA A 126 24.80 -4.41 -5.27
C ALA A 126 25.74 -5.58 -4.96
N GLN A 127 26.27 -5.59 -3.75
CA GLN A 127 27.01 -6.71 -3.19
C GLN A 127 26.17 -7.39 -2.11
N ASP A 128 26.04 -8.72 -2.18
CA ASP A 128 25.47 -9.48 -1.08
C ASP A 128 26.47 -9.57 0.08
N LEU A 129 26.09 -9.06 1.23
CA LEU A 129 26.94 -9.01 2.43
C LEU A 129 27.15 -10.37 3.07
N LEU A 130 26.30 -11.37 2.78
CA LEU A 130 26.44 -12.71 3.33
C LEU A 130 27.45 -13.55 2.55
N SER A 131 27.39 -13.52 1.22
CA SER A 131 28.25 -14.30 0.34
C SER A 131 29.47 -13.54 -0.21
N GLY A 132 29.39 -12.19 -0.16
CA GLY A 132 30.36 -11.30 -0.80
C GLY A 132 30.24 -11.22 -2.33
N VAL A 133 29.28 -11.88 -2.92
CA VAL A 133 29.05 -11.88 -4.37
C VAL A 133 28.52 -10.53 -4.83
N ARG A 134 29.00 -10.05 -5.96
CA ARG A 134 28.51 -8.84 -6.60
C ARG A 134 27.54 -9.19 -7.72
N PHE A 135 26.48 -8.42 -7.79
CA PHE A 135 25.41 -8.56 -8.77
C PHE A 135 25.20 -7.26 -9.52
N GLU A 136 24.85 -7.36 -10.79
CA GLU A 136 24.52 -6.21 -11.63
C GLU A 136 23.01 -5.96 -11.64
N LYS A 137 22.64 -4.71 -11.87
CA LYS A 137 21.24 -4.33 -12.10
C LYS A 137 20.63 -5.17 -13.22
N GLY A 138 19.41 -5.70 -12.98
CA GLY A 138 18.70 -6.57 -13.93
C GLY A 138 19.08 -8.04 -13.85
N GLN A 139 20.12 -8.39 -13.09
CA GLN A 139 20.48 -9.78 -12.86
C GLN A 139 19.42 -10.45 -11.97
N THR A 140 19.04 -11.69 -12.32
CA THR A 140 18.12 -12.51 -11.52
C THR A 140 18.91 -13.49 -10.67
N VAL A 141 18.63 -13.51 -9.39
CA VAL A 141 19.27 -14.39 -8.39
C VAL A 141 18.19 -15.33 -7.84
N ARG A 142 18.59 -16.57 -7.58
CA ARG A 142 17.76 -17.57 -6.92
C ARG A 142 17.97 -17.52 -5.42
N LEU A 143 16.86 -17.54 -4.69
CA LEU A 143 16.83 -17.70 -3.25
C LEU A 143 16.27 -19.09 -2.94
N GLU A 144 17.03 -19.91 -2.28
CA GLU A 144 16.57 -21.20 -1.77
C GLU A 144 15.34 -21.02 -0.84
N GLU A 145 14.71 -22.10 -0.47
CA GLU A 145 13.67 -22.09 0.56
C GLU A 145 14.18 -21.36 1.82
N THR A 146 13.38 -20.46 2.37
CA THR A 146 13.73 -19.62 3.53
C THR A 146 15.04 -18.81 3.34
N GLY A 147 15.49 -18.64 2.09
CA GLY A 147 16.72 -17.94 1.75
C GLY A 147 16.66 -16.44 2.01
N VAL A 148 17.83 -15.85 2.25
CA VAL A 148 18.00 -14.42 2.54
C VAL A 148 19.13 -13.84 1.69
N LEU A 149 18.90 -12.64 1.13
CA LEU A 149 19.96 -11.78 0.58
C LEU A 149 20.00 -10.48 1.39
N ILE A 150 21.21 -10.00 1.66
CA ILE A 150 21.43 -8.67 2.25
C ILE A 150 22.31 -7.90 1.28
N LEU A 151 21.69 -7.08 0.47
CA LEU A 151 22.33 -6.36 -0.62
C LEU A 151 22.72 -4.94 -0.17
N GLU A 152 24.01 -4.61 -0.28
CA GLU A 152 24.52 -3.25 -0.13
C GLU A 152 24.68 -2.65 -1.53
N SER A 153 24.00 -1.53 -1.80
CA SER A 153 24.10 -0.81 -3.09
C SER A 153 25.46 -0.11 -3.22
N GLU A 154 26.01 -0.11 -4.41
CA GLU A 154 27.28 0.57 -4.73
C GLU A 154 27.12 2.08 -4.91
#